data_6ddd08f18c82b9625d074329d8e368fa
#
_entry.id   6ddd08f18c82b9625d074329d8e368fa
#
_cell.length_a   1.000
_cell.length_b   1.000
_cell.length_c   1.000
_cell.angle_alpha   90.00
_cell.angle_beta   90.00
_cell.angle_gamma   90.00
#
_symmetry.space_group_name_H-M   'P 1'
#
loop_
_entity.id
_entity.type
_entity.pdbx_description
1 polymer ?
#
loop_
_entity_poly.entity_id
_entity_poly.type
_entity_poly.pdbx_seq_one_letter_code
_entity_poly.pdbx_strand_id
1 'polypeptide(L)'
;MLDLQGRNINKLRVSVSEACNMACSYCVTGIEDHQVAPDQLAMPDLLRLVELLHRHAGIEKIRITGGEPLLYRELIPFIEGLSQTGLEDIGLTSNGLLLAKSAPALASAGLKHINLSLDSLQPERFREMGRAGSLKSTLKGIDASLKAGLRLKINMVVMKGENDDELA
;
A
#
# COMPACT_ATOMS: atom_id res chain seq x y z
N MET A 1 -15.96 16.25 -4.35
CA MET A 1 -17.09 16.29 -3.38
C MET A 1 -16.68 17.12 -2.18
N LEU A 2 -17.53 18.06 -1.73
CA LEU A 2 -17.25 18.84 -0.51
C LEU A 2 -17.90 18.15 0.70
N ASP A 3 -17.16 18.07 1.80
CA ASP A 3 -17.71 17.61 3.08
C ASP A 3 -18.41 18.77 3.84
N LEU A 4 -18.98 18.46 5.00
CA LEU A 4 -19.69 19.46 5.83
C LEU A 4 -18.77 20.56 6.38
N GLN A 5 -17.45 20.38 6.35
CA GLN A 5 -16.43 21.36 6.74
C GLN A 5 -15.85 22.13 5.54
N GLY A 6 -16.41 21.92 4.33
CA GLY A 6 -15.95 22.59 3.11
C GLY A 6 -14.65 22.02 2.51
N ARG A 7 -14.17 20.83 2.96
CA ARG A 7 -12.98 20.20 2.41
C ARG A 7 -13.33 19.45 1.13
N ASN A 8 -12.48 19.57 0.12
CA ASN A 8 -12.65 18.78 -1.10
C ASN A 8 -12.14 17.36 -0.92
N ILE A 9 -13.07 16.39 -0.85
CA ILE A 9 -12.77 14.96 -0.77
C ILE A 9 -12.62 14.41 -2.19
N ASN A 10 -11.36 14.27 -2.63
CA ASN A 10 -11.00 13.75 -3.96
C ASN A 10 -10.07 12.54 -3.91
N LYS A 11 -9.82 11.99 -2.72
CA LYS A 11 -8.95 10.83 -2.50
C LYS A 11 -9.72 9.67 -1.92
N LEU A 12 -9.58 8.51 -2.54
CA LEU A 12 -10.13 7.24 -2.08
C LEU A 12 -9.01 6.34 -1.54
N ARG A 13 -9.28 5.65 -0.43
CA ARG A 13 -8.44 4.54 0.04
C ARG A 13 -9.21 3.25 -0.13
N VAL A 14 -8.56 2.25 -0.73
CA VAL A 14 -9.14 0.93 -1.01
C VAL A 14 -8.28 -0.13 -0.36
N SER A 15 -8.87 -0.93 0.52
CA SER A 15 -8.25 -2.13 1.08
C SER A 15 -8.59 -3.32 0.17
N VAL A 16 -7.58 -3.96 -0.41
CA VAL A 16 -7.77 -5.08 -1.36
C VAL A 16 -7.53 -6.44 -0.72
N SER A 17 -6.99 -6.50 0.49
CA SER A 17 -6.71 -7.74 1.20
C SER A 17 -6.53 -7.46 2.69
N GLU A 18 -6.95 -8.38 3.53
CA GLU A 18 -6.63 -8.37 4.97
C GLU A 18 -5.32 -9.12 5.26
N ALA A 19 -4.89 -10.00 4.35
CA ALA A 19 -3.66 -10.77 4.50
C ALA A 19 -2.43 -9.86 4.56
N CYS A 20 -1.51 -10.17 5.48
CA CYS A 20 -0.23 -9.50 5.62
C CYS A 20 0.88 -10.54 5.86
N ASN A 21 2.08 -10.29 5.37
CA ASN A 21 3.28 -11.09 5.62
C ASN A 21 4.17 -10.50 6.74
N MET A 22 3.64 -9.55 7.50
CA MET A 22 4.19 -9.01 8.74
C MET A 22 3.10 -8.99 9.83
N ALA A 23 3.51 -8.87 11.10
CA ALA A 23 2.61 -8.79 12.26
C ALA A 23 3.09 -7.68 13.22
N CYS A 24 3.22 -6.47 12.69
CA CYS A 24 3.79 -5.33 13.42
C CYS A 24 3.14 -5.15 14.79
N SER A 25 3.97 -4.84 15.81
CA SER A 25 3.56 -4.76 17.22
C SER A 25 2.42 -3.78 17.49
N TYR A 26 2.28 -2.76 16.66
CA TYR A 26 1.26 -1.72 16.74
C TYR A 26 0.05 -1.97 15.81
N CYS A 27 0.09 -3.04 15.00
CA CYS A 27 -0.98 -3.34 14.05
C CYS A 27 -2.07 -4.21 14.69
N VAL A 28 -3.34 -3.91 14.38
CA VAL A 28 -4.50 -4.61 14.93
C VAL A 28 -4.70 -5.99 14.28
N THR A 29 -4.22 -6.16 13.05
CA THR A 29 -4.34 -7.42 12.30
C THR A 29 -3.12 -8.31 12.63
N GLY A 30 -3.27 -9.25 13.56
CA GLY A 30 -2.27 -10.31 13.80
C GLY A 30 -2.22 -11.31 12.65
N ILE A 31 -1.10 -12.05 12.54
CA ILE A 31 -0.91 -13.10 11.49
C ILE A 31 -2.01 -14.19 11.54
N GLU A 32 -2.69 -14.35 12.67
CA GLU A 32 -3.60 -15.46 12.92
C GLU A 32 -5.01 -15.28 12.29
N ASP A 33 -5.39 -14.08 11.85
CA ASP A 33 -6.74 -13.76 11.35
C ASP A 33 -6.84 -13.54 9.83
N HIS A 34 -5.88 -14.03 9.05
CA HIS A 34 -5.83 -13.79 7.61
C HIS A 34 -6.77 -14.69 6.79
N GLN A 35 -7.98 -14.90 7.24
CA GLN A 35 -9.02 -15.46 6.38
C GLN A 35 -9.52 -14.37 5.43
N VAL A 36 -9.56 -14.70 4.13
CA VAL A 36 -10.23 -13.84 3.14
C VAL A 36 -11.65 -13.63 3.65
N ALA A 37 -12.03 -12.39 3.91
CA ALA A 37 -13.39 -12.08 4.36
C ALA A 37 -14.37 -12.68 3.34
N PRO A 38 -15.36 -13.49 3.76
CA PRO A 38 -16.29 -14.15 2.84
C PRO A 38 -17.08 -13.16 1.96
N ASP A 39 -17.13 -11.89 2.36
CA ASP A 39 -17.86 -10.81 1.69
C ASP A 39 -16.95 -9.83 0.93
N GLN A 40 -15.72 -10.22 0.58
CA GLN A 40 -14.84 -9.36 -0.22
C GLN A 40 -15.42 -9.18 -1.63
N LEU A 41 -15.51 -7.92 -2.08
CA LEU A 41 -15.91 -7.61 -3.45
C LEU A 41 -14.93 -8.25 -4.45
N ALA A 42 -15.48 -8.86 -5.49
CA ALA A 42 -14.67 -9.32 -6.61
C ALA A 42 -13.97 -8.12 -7.30
N MET A 43 -12.79 -8.35 -7.88
CA MET A 43 -11.99 -7.28 -8.49
C MET A 43 -12.78 -6.48 -9.54
N PRO A 44 -13.60 -7.08 -10.44
CA PRO A 44 -14.38 -6.31 -11.40
C PRO A 44 -15.40 -5.37 -10.75
N ASP A 45 -16.04 -5.81 -9.66
CA ASP A 45 -17.03 -5.00 -8.93
C ASP A 45 -16.34 -3.84 -8.19
N LEU A 46 -15.18 -4.12 -7.58
CA LEU A 46 -14.36 -3.11 -6.94
C LEU A 46 -13.88 -2.05 -7.94
N LEU A 47 -13.41 -2.48 -9.12
CA LEU A 47 -13.00 -1.59 -10.20
C LEU A 47 -14.18 -0.73 -10.67
N ARG A 48 -15.34 -1.35 -10.87
CA ARG A 48 -16.56 -0.64 -11.25
C ARG A 48 -16.99 0.40 -10.22
N LEU A 49 -16.91 0.07 -8.94
CA LEU A 49 -17.20 1.01 -7.85
C LEU A 49 -16.26 2.22 -7.89
N VAL A 50 -14.95 1.99 -8.05
CA VAL A 50 -13.97 3.07 -8.13
C VAL A 50 -14.21 3.96 -9.36
N GLU A 51 -14.52 3.35 -10.52
CA GLU A 51 -14.87 4.08 -11.74
C GLU A 51 -16.10 5.00 -11.55
N LEU A 52 -17.15 4.50 -10.91
CA LEU A 52 -18.35 5.29 -10.59
C LEU A 52 -18.02 6.46 -9.65
N LEU A 53 -17.22 6.23 -8.62
CA LEU A 53 -16.78 7.28 -7.70
C LEU A 53 -15.89 8.31 -8.39
N HIS A 54 -15.02 7.89 -9.29
CA HIS A 54 -14.21 8.79 -10.09
C HIS A 54 -15.09 9.70 -10.96
N ARG A 55 -16.01 9.12 -11.71
CA ARG A 55 -16.86 9.85 -12.68
C ARG A 55 -17.90 10.75 -12.01
N HIS A 56 -18.50 10.32 -10.89
CA HIS A 56 -19.68 10.97 -10.30
C HIS A 56 -19.40 11.68 -8.97
N ALA A 57 -18.36 11.29 -8.22
CA ALA A 57 -18.03 11.89 -6.94
C ALA A 57 -16.75 12.74 -6.97
N GLY A 58 -16.07 12.83 -8.12
CA GLY A 58 -14.86 13.65 -8.26
C GLY A 58 -13.64 13.08 -7.53
N ILE A 59 -13.55 11.74 -7.43
CA ILE A 59 -12.35 11.07 -6.93
C ILE A 59 -11.27 11.15 -8.03
N GLU A 60 -10.13 11.73 -7.70
CA GLU A 60 -8.98 11.94 -8.60
C GLU A 60 -7.78 11.10 -8.20
N LYS A 61 -7.75 10.65 -6.94
CA LYS A 61 -6.60 9.99 -6.34
C LYS A 61 -7.04 8.70 -5.66
N ILE A 62 -6.30 7.62 -5.91
CA ILE A 62 -6.53 6.36 -5.22
C ILE A 62 -5.29 5.92 -4.45
N ARG A 63 -5.50 5.40 -3.24
CA ARG A 63 -4.49 4.75 -2.43
C ARG A 63 -4.91 3.32 -2.16
N ILE A 64 -4.22 2.38 -2.80
CA ILE A 64 -4.40 0.96 -2.58
C ILE A 64 -3.65 0.56 -1.30
N THR A 65 -4.32 -0.17 -0.44
CA THR A 65 -3.81 -0.63 0.85
C THR A 65 -4.42 -2.01 1.19
N GLY A 66 -4.29 -2.43 2.44
CA GLY A 66 -4.83 -3.70 2.96
C GLY A 66 -4.06 -4.08 4.21
N GLY A 67 -3.89 -5.35 4.47
CA GLY A 67 -2.76 -5.85 5.23
C GLY A 67 -1.49 -5.58 4.42
N GLU A 68 -1.11 -6.48 3.50
CA GLU A 68 -0.10 -6.21 2.48
C GLU A 68 -0.70 -6.40 1.08
N PRO A 69 -0.93 -5.32 0.33
CA PRO A 69 -1.60 -5.42 -0.98
C PRO A 69 -0.81 -6.20 -2.04
N LEU A 70 0.52 -6.35 -1.89
CA LEU A 70 1.33 -7.18 -2.78
C LEU A 70 1.05 -8.68 -2.67
N LEU A 71 0.27 -9.11 -1.67
CA LEU A 71 -0.25 -10.47 -1.55
C LEU A 71 -1.55 -10.67 -2.36
N TYR A 72 -2.21 -9.59 -2.76
CA TYR A 72 -3.43 -9.68 -3.58
C TYR A 72 -3.07 -10.08 -5.01
N ARG A 73 -3.55 -11.24 -5.45
CA ARG A 73 -3.18 -11.85 -6.74
C ARG A 73 -3.60 -11.00 -7.94
N GLU A 74 -4.71 -10.26 -7.81
CA GLU A 74 -5.27 -9.44 -8.88
C GLU A 74 -4.80 -7.97 -8.79
N LEU A 75 -3.76 -7.65 -7.99
CA LEU A 75 -3.29 -6.28 -7.80
C LEU A 75 -2.87 -5.62 -9.12
N ILE A 76 -2.09 -6.32 -9.95
CA ILE A 76 -1.61 -5.76 -11.23
C ILE A 76 -2.76 -5.53 -12.20
N PRO A 77 -3.65 -6.51 -12.49
CA PRO A 77 -4.85 -6.27 -13.30
C PRO A 77 -5.75 -5.16 -12.74
N PHE A 78 -5.87 -5.04 -11.42
CA PHE A 78 -6.64 -3.96 -10.79
C PHE A 78 -6.04 -2.58 -11.07
N ILE A 79 -4.71 -2.42 -10.95
CA ILE A 79 -4.00 -1.16 -11.26
C ILE A 79 -4.14 -0.82 -12.75
N GLU A 80 -4.00 -1.80 -13.64
CA GLU A 80 -4.21 -1.62 -15.09
C GLU A 80 -5.62 -1.12 -15.39
N GLY A 81 -6.64 -1.76 -14.81
CA GLY A 81 -8.03 -1.33 -14.94
C GLY A 81 -8.24 0.09 -14.43
N LEU A 82 -7.70 0.45 -13.25
CA LEU A 82 -7.75 1.81 -12.71
C LEU A 82 -7.10 2.83 -13.66
N SER A 83 -5.94 2.51 -14.22
CA SER A 83 -5.24 3.39 -15.17
C SER A 83 -6.07 3.67 -16.42
N GLN A 84 -6.84 2.68 -16.89
CA GLN A 84 -7.74 2.81 -18.05
C GLN A 84 -8.97 3.69 -17.77
N THR A 85 -9.35 3.90 -16.52
CA THR A 85 -10.47 4.80 -16.16
C THR A 85 -10.15 6.29 -16.30
N GLY A 86 -8.89 6.65 -16.51
CA GLY A 86 -8.41 8.04 -16.51
C GLY A 86 -7.90 8.54 -15.16
N LEU A 87 -7.85 7.70 -14.14
CA LEU A 87 -7.22 8.02 -12.85
C LEU A 87 -5.70 8.15 -13.03
N GLU A 88 -5.17 9.34 -12.79
CA GLU A 88 -3.74 9.64 -12.96
C GLU A 88 -2.91 9.45 -11.68
N ASP A 89 -3.52 9.59 -10.49
CA ASP A 89 -2.84 9.49 -9.20
C ASP A 89 -3.16 8.17 -8.49
N ILE A 90 -2.52 7.08 -8.98
CA ILE A 90 -2.63 5.74 -8.41
C ILE A 90 -1.41 5.47 -7.53
N GLY A 91 -1.64 5.23 -6.24
CA GLY A 91 -0.59 4.95 -5.27
C GLY A 91 -0.85 3.69 -4.44
N LEU A 92 0.22 3.11 -3.94
CA LEU A 92 0.23 1.89 -3.13
C LEU A 92 0.81 2.19 -1.74
N THR A 93 0.30 1.54 -0.69
CA THR A 93 0.97 1.47 0.61
C THR A 93 1.44 0.05 0.83
N SER A 94 2.72 -0.15 1.13
CA SER A 94 3.34 -1.50 1.24
C SER A 94 4.45 -1.51 2.28
N ASN A 95 4.71 -2.68 2.88
CA ASN A 95 5.88 -2.95 3.71
C ASN A 95 7.16 -3.22 2.89
N GLY A 96 7.06 -3.33 1.58
CA GLY A 96 8.17 -3.43 0.65
C GLY A 96 8.82 -4.79 0.47
N LEU A 97 8.46 -5.80 1.26
CA LEU A 97 9.12 -7.13 1.21
C LEU A 97 9.06 -7.79 -0.17
N LEU A 98 8.00 -7.55 -0.94
CA LEU A 98 7.77 -8.16 -2.25
C LEU A 98 8.06 -7.22 -3.43
N LEU A 99 8.37 -5.93 -3.18
CA LEU A 99 8.56 -4.92 -4.22
C LEU A 99 9.71 -5.23 -5.18
N ALA A 100 10.78 -5.88 -4.70
CA ALA A 100 11.93 -6.19 -5.54
C ALA A 100 11.55 -7.00 -6.80
N LYS A 101 10.49 -7.82 -6.72
CA LYS A 101 9.99 -8.63 -7.83
C LYS A 101 8.87 -7.96 -8.62
N SER A 102 8.07 -7.11 -7.98
CA SER A 102 6.83 -6.58 -8.54
C SER A 102 6.94 -5.15 -9.06
N ALA A 103 7.92 -4.36 -8.63
CA ALA A 103 8.01 -2.94 -8.95
C ALA A 103 7.97 -2.63 -10.46
N PRO A 104 8.69 -3.35 -11.37
CA PRO A 104 8.59 -3.08 -12.80
C PRO A 104 7.19 -3.30 -13.36
N ALA A 105 6.52 -4.39 -12.96
CA ALA A 105 5.17 -4.71 -13.42
C ALA A 105 4.15 -3.69 -12.88
N LEU A 106 4.27 -3.27 -11.61
CA LEU A 106 3.44 -2.24 -11.02
C LEU A 106 3.57 -0.90 -11.74
N ALA A 107 4.80 -0.49 -12.07
CA ALA A 107 5.04 0.74 -12.84
C ALA A 107 4.42 0.66 -14.24
N SER A 108 4.61 -0.47 -14.95
CA SER A 108 4.01 -0.72 -16.26
C SER A 108 2.49 -0.72 -16.24
N ALA A 109 1.87 -1.22 -15.16
CA ALA A 109 0.42 -1.21 -14.96
C ALA A 109 -0.15 0.21 -14.72
N GLY A 110 0.68 1.21 -14.43
CA GLY A 110 0.27 2.60 -14.23
C GLY A 110 0.39 3.11 -12.80
N LEU A 111 0.98 2.34 -11.87
CA LEU A 111 1.28 2.83 -10.53
C LEU A 111 2.23 4.04 -10.61
N LYS A 112 1.98 5.08 -9.83
CA LYS A 112 2.79 6.31 -9.84
C LYS A 112 3.69 6.45 -8.63
N HIS A 113 3.25 5.99 -7.47
CA HIS A 113 4.01 6.17 -6.24
C HIS A 113 3.67 5.12 -5.18
N ILE A 114 4.60 4.95 -4.27
CA ILE A 114 4.50 4.01 -3.14
C ILE A 114 4.75 4.77 -1.84
N ASN A 115 3.84 4.59 -0.86
CA ASN A 115 4.12 4.87 0.53
C ASN A 115 4.67 3.58 1.15
N LEU A 116 5.94 3.58 1.45
CA LEU A 116 6.62 2.42 2.01
C LEU A 116 6.68 2.55 3.52
N SER A 117 6.18 1.55 4.23
CA SER A 117 6.31 1.46 5.69
C SER A 117 7.69 0.92 6.04
N LEU A 118 8.49 1.72 6.78
CA LEU A 118 9.84 1.38 7.21
C LEU A 118 10.09 2.01 8.58
N ASP A 119 10.01 1.20 9.62
CA ASP A 119 10.02 1.67 11.00
C ASP A 119 11.40 1.70 11.64
N SER A 120 12.41 1.06 11.02
CA SER A 120 13.79 1.08 11.48
C SER A 120 14.76 0.73 10.36
N LEU A 121 15.97 1.30 10.41
CA LEU A 121 17.12 0.93 9.58
C LEU A 121 18.08 -0.06 10.31
N GLN A 122 17.76 -0.43 11.54
CA GLN A 122 18.46 -1.46 12.30
C GLN A 122 17.79 -2.82 12.08
N PRO A 123 18.52 -3.85 11.56
CA PRO A 123 17.90 -5.12 11.15
C PRO A 123 17.17 -5.86 12.28
N GLU A 124 17.74 -5.85 13.49
CA GLU A 124 17.15 -6.49 14.68
C GLU A 124 15.85 -5.79 15.07
N ARG A 125 15.89 -4.46 15.19
CA ARG A 125 14.74 -3.63 15.55
C ARG A 125 13.62 -3.73 14.51
N PHE A 126 13.97 -3.68 13.22
CA PHE A 126 13.01 -3.90 12.13
C PHE A 126 12.28 -5.24 12.28
N ARG A 127 13.01 -6.31 12.62
CA ARG A 127 12.43 -7.63 12.83
C ARG A 127 11.58 -7.72 14.10
N GLU A 128 11.99 -7.06 15.18
CA GLU A 128 11.25 -7.03 16.44
C GLU A 128 9.92 -6.28 16.28
N MET A 129 9.94 -5.08 15.71
CA MET A 129 8.73 -4.27 15.45
C MET A 129 7.79 -4.94 14.47
N GLY A 130 8.31 -5.50 13.39
CA GLY A 130 7.53 -6.15 12.33
C GLY A 130 7.13 -7.58 12.65
N ARG A 131 7.73 -8.21 13.68
CA ARG A 131 7.59 -9.63 14.06
C ARG A 131 7.83 -10.63 12.93
N ALA A 132 8.15 -10.14 11.75
CA ALA A 132 8.48 -10.90 10.54
C ALA A 132 9.20 -10.00 9.54
N GLY A 133 9.69 -10.59 8.45
CA GLY A 133 10.28 -9.86 7.34
C GLY A 133 11.79 -9.64 7.47
N SER A 134 12.34 -8.92 6.51
CA SER A 134 13.78 -8.65 6.40
C SER A 134 13.99 -7.24 5.87
N LEU A 135 14.70 -6.42 6.64
CA LEU A 135 15.11 -5.07 6.24
C LEU A 135 15.82 -5.11 4.87
N LYS A 136 16.72 -6.09 4.66
CA LYS A 136 17.42 -6.26 3.38
C LYS A 136 16.47 -6.45 2.20
N SER A 137 15.36 -7.15 2.38
CA SER A 137 14.35 -7.35 1.33
C SER A 137 13.59 -6.05 1.05
N THR A 138 13.21 -5.31 2.08
CA THR A 138 12.55 -3.99 1.96
C THR A 138 13.47 -2.99 1.25
N LEU A 139 14.76 -2.93 1.61
CA LEU A 139 15.74 -2.04 0.94
C LEU A 139 15.92 -2.40 -0.53
N LYS A 140 15.98 -3.70 -0.89
CA LYS A 140 15.97 -4.13 -2.31
C LYS A 140 14.67 -3.72 -3.02
N GLY A 141 13.55 -3.71 -2.32
CA GLY A 141 12.28 -3.23 -2.83
C GLY A 141 12.30 -1.74 -3.15
N ILE A 142 12.95 -0.94 -2.29
CA ILE A 142 13.20 0.50 -2.53
C ILE A 142 14.00 0.69 -3.83
N ASP A 143 15.13 0.02 -3.94
CA ASP A 143 16.00 0.11 -5.13
C ASP A 143 15.25 -0.25 -6.41
N ALA A 144 14.51 -1.36 -6.40
CA ALA A 144 13.73 -1.80 -7.55
C ALA A 144 12.63 -0.80 -7.93
N SER A 145 11.97 -0.20 -6.94
CA SER A 145 10.92 0.80 -7.16
C SER A 145 11.48 2.08 -7.77
N LEU A 146 12.61 2.57 -7.27
CA LEU A 146 13.30 3.75 -7.83
C LEU A 146 13.77 3.49 -9.26
N LYS A 147 14.37 2.31 -9.53
CA LYS A 147 14.78 1.89 -10.89
C LYS A 147 13.61 1.77 -11.85
N ALA A 148 12.43 1.41 -11.36
CA ALA A 148 11.20 1.36 -12.14
C ALA A 148 10.53 2.75 -12.34
N GLY A 149 11.13 3.83 -11.85
CA GLY A 149 10.62 5.20 -11.98
C GLY A 149 9.47 5.54 -11.03
N LEU A 150 9.20 4.72 -10.01
CA LEU A 150 8.17 4.99 -9.01
C LEU A 150 8.64 6.03 -8.00
N ARG A 151 7.78 6.97 -7.65
CA ARG A 151 8.05 7.91 -6.56
C ARG A 151 7.83 7.21 -5.22
N LEU A 152 8.78 7.35 -4.29
CA LEU A 152 8.70 6.77 -2.96
C LEU A 152 8.50 7.84 -1.88
N LYS A 153 7.67 7.48 -0.91
CA LYS A 153 7.58 8.17 0.38
C LYS A 153 7.74 7.13 1.48
N ILE A 154 8.66 7.37 2.39
CA ILE A 154 8.81 6.53 3.58
C ILE A 154 7.85 7.03 4.66
N ASN A 155 7.11 6.10 5.26
CA ASN A 155 6.34 6.31 6.47
C ASN A 155 6.95 5.49 7.58
N MET A 156 7.18 6.12 8.74
CA MET A 156 7.66 5.50 9.96
C MET A 156 6.61 5.68 11.07
N VAL A 157 6.30 4.62 11.79
CA VAL A 157 5.56 4.70 13.05
C VAL A 157 6.56 4.88 14.15
N VAL A 158 6.60 6.07 14.73
CA VAL A 158 7.54 6.39 15.83
C VAL A 158 6.97 5.92 17.14
N MET A 159 7.71 5.04 17.83
CA MET A 159 7.35 4.48 19.12
C MET A 159 8.42 4.86 20.14
N LYS A 160 8.00 5.59 21.19
CA LYS A 160 8.89 6.08 22.24
C LYS A 160 9.60 4.92 22.94
N GLY A 161 10.94 4.98 22.98
CA GLY A 161 11.79 3.97 23.57
C GLY A 161 12.03 2.75 22.70
N GLU A 162 11.46 2.70 21.50
CA GLU A 162 11.68 1.61 20.53
C GLU A 162 12.52 2.08 19.33
N ASN A 163 12.11 3.16 18.64
CA ASN A 163 12.77 3.65 17.44
C ASN A 163 12.83 5.19 17.32
N ASP A 164 12.48 5.90 18.38
CA ASP A 164 12.48 7.37 18.42
C ASP A 164 13.90 7.98 18.37
N ASP A 165 14.93 7.18 18.65
CA ASP A 165 16.34 7.53 18.46
C ASP A 165 16.80 7.51 16.99
N GLU A 166 15.99 6.98 16.06
CA GLU A 166 16.27 6.99 14.60
C GLU A 166 15.68 8.22 13.90
N LEU A 167 15.03 9.14 14.61
CA LEU A 167 14.62 10.44 14.10
C LEU A 167 15.84 11.37 14.06
N ALA A 168 16.39 11.63 12.86
CA ALA A 168 17.48 12.57 12.65
C ALA A 168 16.96 13.94 12.19
#